data_cdd28391a4ff9034ed11407b6337391d
#
_entry.id   cdd28391a4ff9034ed11407b6337391d
#
_cell.length_a   1.000
_cell.length_b   1.000
_cell.length_c   1.000
_cell.angle_alpha   90.00
_cell.angle_beta   90.00
_cell.angle_gamma   90.00
#
_symmetry.space_group_name_H-M   'P 1'
#
loop_
_entity.id
_entity.type
_entity.pdbx_description
1 polymer ?
#
loop_
_entity_poly.entity_id
_entity_poly.type
_entity_poly.pdbx_seq_one_letter_code
_entity_poly.pdbx_strand_id
1 'polypeptide(L)'
;MGLERIAALLQGVTSTYQTDLIRALIRAVAEETGVDPDGPQAASHRVIADHLRASAFLVADGVTPLNEGRGYVLRRIMRRAMRHAQLLGAKEPLMWKLVPALVREMGQAYPELVRSEPLIVETLRTEEAKFRTTLARGLTILEDETRGLKPGQSLSGETAFKLYDTYGFPLDLTQDALRA
;
A
#
# COMPACT_ATOMS: atom_id res chain seq x y z
N MET A 1 -9.77 -11.44 -20.46
CA MET A 1 -8.35 -11.02 -20.35
C MET A 1 -8.36 -9.61 -19.73
N GLY A 2 -7.48 -9.31 -18.78
CA GLY A 2 -7.47 -7.98 -18.14
C GLY A 2 -6.87 -6.90 -19.05
N LEU A 3 -7.36 -5.67 -18.94
CA LEU A 3 -6.89 -4.50 -19.71
C LEU A 3 -5.37 -4.34 -19.67
N GLU A 4 -4.77 -4.43 -18.51
CA GLU A 4 -3.33 -4.24 -18.31
C GLU A 4 -2.47 -5.29 -19.01
N ARG A 5 -2.97 -6.53 -19.11
CA ARG A 5 -2.27 -7.58 -19.85
C ARG A 5 -2.32 -7.33 -21.36
N ILE A 6 -3.42 -6.79 -21.86
CA ILE A 6 -3.54 -6.37 -23.26
C ILE A 6 -2.61 -5.19 -23.53
N ALA A 7 -2.61 -4.19 -22.65
CA ALA A 7 -1.72 -3.04 -22.76
C ALA A 7 -0.24 -3.46 -22.76
N ALA A 8 0.16 -4.38 -21.87
CA ALA A 8 1.53 -4.89 -21.84
C ALA A 8 1.91 -5.58 -23.15
N LEU A 9 1.00 -6.40 -23.71
CA LEU A 9 1.22 -7.06 -25.00
C LEU A 9 1.40 -6.04 -26.14
N LEU A 10 0.52 -5.03 -26.20
CA LEU A 10 0.58 -4.00 -27.25
C LEU A 10 1.81 -3.09 -27.12
N GLN A 11 2.31 -2.87 -25.91
CA GLN A 11 3.52 -2.12 -25.64
C GLN A 11 4.81 -2.98 -25.74
N GLY A 12 4.68 -4.26 -26.05
CA GLY A 12 5.83 -5.18 -26.21
C GLY A 12 6.59 -5.46 -24.92
N VAL A 13 5.93 -5.31 -23.75
CA VAL A 13 6.55 -5.57 -22.43
C VAL A 13 6.00 -6.87 -21.81
N THR A 14 6.82 -7.53 -20.98
CA THR A 14 6.50 -8.84 -20.40
C THR A 14 5.77 -8.73 -19.05
N SER A 15 5.74 -7.55 -18.44
CA SER A 15 5.11 -7.31 -17.15
C SER A 15 4.16 -6.11 -17.23
N THR A 16 3.00 -6.20 -16.59
CA THR A 16 2.07 -5.08 -16.45
C THR A 16 2.69 -3.87 -15.73
N TYR A 17 3.67 -4.11 -14.87
CA TYR A 17 4.41 -3.05 -14.17
C TYR A 17 5.39 -2.27 -15.07
N GLN A 18 5.62 -2.74 -16.28
CA GLN A 18 6.45 -2.06 -17.29
C GLN A 18 5.62 -1.22 -18.26
N THR A 19 4.28 -1.32 -18.20
CA THR A 19 3.41 -0.45 -19.00
C THR A 19 3.63 1.01 -18.62
N ASP A 20 3.47 1.91 -19.55
CA ASP A 20 3.71 3.35 -19.41
C ASP A 20 3.03 3.95 -18.15
N LEU A 21 1.73 3.68 -17.99
CA LEU A 21 0.93 4.18 -16.88
C LEU A 21 1.44 3.70 -15.51
N ILE A 22 1.62 2.38 -15.35
CA ILE A 22 2.06 1.83 -14.06
C ILE A 22 3.51 2.25 -13.79
N ARG A 23 4.34 2.31 -14.83
CA ARG A 23 5.73 2.77 -14.70
C ARG A 23 5.83 4.22 -14.27
N ALA A 24 4.92 5.09 -14.72
CA ALA A 24 4.85 6.47 -14.27
C ALA A 24 4.57 6.57 -12.76
N LEU A 25 3.63 5.75 -12.25
CA LEU A 25 3.34 5.70 -10.80
C LEU A 25 4.54 5.14 -10.00
N ILE A 26 5.20 4.10 -10.50
CA ILE A 26 6.40 3.54 -9.88
C ILE A 26 7.52 4.59 -9.80
N ARG A 27 7.71 5.39 -10.85
CA ARG A 27 8.68 6.50 -10.85
C ARG A 27 8.32 7.57 -9.82
N ALA A 28 7.05 7.94 -9.70
CA ALA A 28 6.60 8.88 -8.68
C ALA A 28 6.92 8.38 -7.25
N VAL A 29 6.75 7.08 -6.98
CA VAL A 29 7.16 6.47 -5.71
C VAL A 29 8.67 6.60 -5.50
N ALA A 30 9.47 6.33 -6.54
CA ALA A 30 10.92 6.43 -6.48
C ALA A 30 11.41 7.87 -6.25
N GLU A 31 10.77 8.85 -6.87
CA GLU A 31 11.05 10.28 -6.68
C GLU A 31 10.81 10.72 -5.24
N GLU A 32 9.70 10.28 -4.63
CA GLU A 32 9.34 10.62 -3.25
C GLU A 32 10.19 9.89 -2.20
N THR A 33 10.67 8.69 -2.50
CA THR A 33 11.43 7.86 -1.55
C THR A 33 12.94 7.94 -1.74
N GLY A 34 13.41 8.32 -2.92
CA GLY A 34 14.83 8.28 -3.30
C GLY A 34 15.38 6.86 -3.49
N VAL A 35 14.50 5.83 -3.57
CA VAL A 35 14.90 4.42 -3.69
C VAL A 35 14.77 3.97 -5.14
N ASP A 36 15.76 3.22 -5.64
CA ASP A 36 15.76 2.67 -6.99
C ASP A 36 14.57 1.72 -7.21
N PRO A 37 13.68 2.02 -8.18
CA PRO A 37 12.49 1.21 -8.44
C PRO A 37 12.79 -0.14 -9.11
N ASP A 38 13.99 -0.32 -9.64
CA ASP A 38 14.45 -1.56 -10.27
C ASP A 38 15.43 -2.35 -9.40
N GLY A 39 15.73 -1.82 -8.20
CA GLY A 39 16.61 -2.43 -7.20
C GLY A 39 15.94 -3.56 -6.40
N PRO A 40 16.59 -3.97 -5.30
CA PRO A 40 16.11 -5.08 -4.45
C PRO A 40 14.69 -4.87 -3.90
N GLN A 41 14.24 -3.62 -3.77
CA GLN A 41 12.92 -3.25 -3.25
C GLN A 41 11.87 -2.96 -4.35
N ALA A 42 12.11 -3.39 -5.59
CA ALA A 42 11.19 -3.20 -6.71
C ALA A 42 9.75 -3.69 -6.41
N ALA A 43 9.61 -4.77 -5.64
CA ALA A 43 8.30 -5.28 -5.22
C ALA A 43 7.50 -4.26 -4.41
N SER A 44 8.15 -3.50 -3.53
CA SER A 44 7.50 -2.46 -2.72
C SER A 44 6.96 -1.32 -3.58
N HIS A 45 7.72 -0.86 -4.57
CA HIS A 45 7.26 0.17 -5.52
C HIS A 45 6.02 -0.29 -6.31
N ARG A 46 6.01 -1.55 -6.76
CA ARG A 46 4.89 -2.15 -7.48
C ARG A 46 3.63 -2.22 -6.63
N VAL A 47 3.77 -2.68 -5.38
CA VAL A 47 2.63 -2.75 -4.43
C VAL A 47 2.07 -1.36 -4.16
N ILE A 48 2.92 -0.35 -3.92
CA ILE A 48 2.47 1.01 -3.66
C ILE A 48 1.72 1.57 -4.87
N ALA A 49 2.26 1.45 -6.08
CA ALA A 49 1.62 1.96 -7.30
C ALA A 49 0.26 1.29 -7.56
N ASP A 50 0.18 -0.03 -7.44
CA ASP A 50 -1.06 -0.79 -7.65
C ASP A 50 -2.13 -0.44 -6.60
N HIS A 51 -1.73 -0.40 -5.33
CA HIS A 51 -2.66 -0.15 -4.22
C HIS A 51 -3.07 1.33 -4.11
N LEU A 52 -2.21 2.28 -4.52
CA LEU A 52 -2.57 3.69 -4.67
C LEU A 52 -3.74 3.82 -5.64
N ARG A 53 -3.60 3.24 -6.84
CA ARG A 53 -4.64 3.26 -7.86
C ARG A 53 -5.95 2.65 -7.33
N ALA A 54 -5.88 1.42 -6.80
CA ALA A 54 -7.05 0.73 -6.27
C ALA A 54 -7.74 1.55 -5.16
N SER A 55 -6.98 2.10 -4.22
CA SER A 55 -7.51 2.90 -3.13
C SER A 55 -8.17 4.19 -3.61
N ALA A 56 -7.53 4.89 -4.56
CA ALA A 56 -8.05 6.14 -5.10
C ALA A 56 -9.40 5.94 -5.82
N PHE A 57 -9.52 4.92 -6.66
CA PHE A 57 -10.79 4.61 -7.32
C PHE A 57 -11.88 4.21 -6.33
N LEU A 58 -11.57 3.37 -5.34
CA LEU A 58 -12.56 3.00 -4.31
C LEU A 58 -13.04 4.22 -3.52
N VAL A 59 -12.15 5.15 -3.18
CA VAL A 59 -12.53 6.40 -2.51
C VAL A 59 -13.36 7.30 -3.43
N ALA A 60 -12.99 7.42 -4.71
CA ALA A 60 -13.77 8.17 -5.70
C ALA A 60 -15.18 7.60 -5.89
N ASP A 61 -15.33 6.27 -5.76
CA ASP A 61 -16.62 5.55 -5.78
C ASP A 61 -17.40 5.64 -4.45
N GLY A 62 -16.92 6.43 -3.47
CA GLY A 62 -17.58 6.67 -2.19
C GLY A 62 -17.34 5.61 -1.13
N VAL A 63 -16.35 4.72 -1.30
CA VAL A 63 -15.96 3.77 -0.25
C VAL A 63 -15.06 4.48 0.76
N THR A 64 -15.41 4.41 2.05
CA THR A 64 -14.59 4.95 3.14
C THR A 64 -13.89 3.83 3.92
N PRO A 65 -12.67 4.07 4.47
CA PRO A 65 -11.98 3.06 5.28
C PRO A 65 -12.75 2.81 6.59
N LEU A 66 -13.24 1.58 6.78
CA LEU A 66 -14.01 1.13 7.94
C LEU A 66 -13.44 -0.18 8.50
N ASN A 67 -14.03 -0.67 9.61
CA ASN A 67 -13.63 -1.92 10.24
C ASN A 67 -14.38 -3.14 9.67
N GLU A 68 -15.37 -2.94 8.82
CA GLU A 68 -16.21 -3.99 8.26
C GLU A 68 -16.57 -3.75 6.79
N GLY A 69 -17.10 -4.75 6.13
CA GLY A 69 -17.59 -4.68 4.76
C GLY A 69 -16.53 -4.22 3.75
N ARG A 70 -16.95 -3.45 2.75
CA ARG A 70 -16.07 -2.92 1.69
C ARG A 70 -15.02 -1.96 2.25
N GLY A 71 -15.35 -1.19 3.28
CA GLY A 71 -14.45 -0.26 3.93
C GLY A 71 -13.27 -0.97 4.61
N TYR A 72 -13.48 -2.16 5.17
CA TYR A 72 -12.41 -3.00 5.70
C TYR A 72 -11.45 -3.46 4.60
N VAL A 73 -11.96 -3.87 3.45
CA VAL A 73 -11.12 -4.29 2.32
C VAL A 73 -10.27 -3.11 1.82
N LEU A 74 -10.87 -1.92 1.66
CA LEU A 74 -10.13 -0.70 1.31
C LEU A 74 -9.03 -0.41 2.32
N ARG A 75 -9.36 -0.40 3.61
CA ARG A 75 -8.39 -0.14 4.69
C ARG A 75 -7.22 -1.13 4.65
N ARG A 76 -7.49 -2.39 4.39
CA ARG A 76 -6.47 -3.44 4.29
C ARG A 76 -5.54 -3.20 3.09
N ILE A 77 -6.08 -2.83 1.92
CA ILE A 77 -5.30 -2.47 0.74
C ILE A 77 -4.39 -1.26 1.05
N MET A 78 -4.97 -0.20 1.63
CA MET A 78 -4.22 1.01 2.01
C MET A 78 -3.08 0.69 2.96
N ARG A 79 -3.34 -0.06 4.05
CA ARG A 79 -2.33 -0.41 5.06
C ARG A 79 -1.19 -1.25 4.51
N ARG A 80 -1.48 -2.12 3.54
CA ARG A 80 -0.44 -2.89 2.87
C ARG A 80 0.51 -1.96 2.09
N ALA A 81 -0.01 -1.03 1.32
CA ALA A 81 0.83 -0.03 0.64
C ALA A 81 1.62 0.83 1.62
N MET A 82 1.00 1.28 2.73
CA MET A 82 1.64 2.07 3.77
C MET A 82 2.80 1.32 4.45
N ARG A 83 2.67 0.01 4.65
CA ARG A 83 3.76 -0.84 5.15
C ARG A 83 4.92 -0.88 4.15
N HIS A 84 4.63 -1.05 2.85
CA HIS A 84 5.66 -1.00 1.82
C HIS A 84 6.33 0.38 1.71
N ALA A 85 5.58 1.47 1.92
CA ALA A 85 6.15 2.82 2.02
C ALA A 85 7.16 2.91 3.18
N GLN A 86 6.83 2.32 4.34
CA GLN A 86 7.76 2.26 5.48
C GLN A 86 9.00 1.42 5.14
N LEU A 87 8.86 0.28 4.44
CA LEU A 87 10.00 -0.55 4.00
C LEU A 87 10.92 0.21 3.05
N LEU A 88 10.40 1.14 2.24
CA LEU A 88 11.18 2.06 1.42
C LEU A 88 11.80 3.22 2.21
N GLY A 89 11.65 3.25 3.54
CA GLY A 89 12.24 4.27 4.40
C GLY A 89 11.44 5.57 4.55
N ALA A 90 10.17 5.61 4.09
CA ALA A 90 9.33 6.78 4.27
C ALA A 90 9.12 7.10 5.75
N LYS A 91 9.57 8.28 6.18
CA LYS A 91 9.47 8.75 7.59
C LYS A 91 8.13 9.43 7.88
N GLU A 92 7.43 9.87 6.85
CA GLU A 92 6.14 10.58 6.91
C GLU A 92 5.11 9.89 6.02
N PRO A 93 3.80 10.22 6.14
CA PRO A 93 2.78 9.73 5.21
C PRO A 93 3.15 10.01 3.76
N LEU A 94 3.20 8.95 2.93
CA LEU A 94 3.65 9.00 1.55
C LEU A 94 2.50 8.93 0.55
N MET A 95 1.49 8.10 0.82
CA MET A 95 0.48 7.74 -0.17
C MET A 95 -0.26 8.95 -0.75
N TRP A 96 -0.59 9.94 0.08
CA TRP A 96 -1.30 11.14 -0.38
C TRP A 96 -0.48 12.00 -1.33
N LYS A 97 0.86 12.00 -1.21
CA LYS A 97 1.77 12.75 -2.09
C LYS A 97 1.79 12.22 -3.51
N LEU A 98 1.42 10.95 -3.68
CA LEU A 98 1.40 10.26 -4.97
C LEU A 98 0.08 10.48 -5.74
N VAL A 99 -0.97 10.99 -5.08
CA VAL A 99 -2.28 11.21 -5.71
C VAL A 99 -2.21 12.13 -6.92
N PRO A 100 -1.49 13.27 -6.90
CA PRO A 100 -1.37 14.13 -8.08
C PRO A 100 -0.75 13.41 -9.28
N ALA A 101 0.21 12.50 -9.07
CA ALA A 101 0.78 11.70 -10.15
C ALA A 101 -0.27 10.77 -10.75
N LEU A 102 -1.09 10.10 -9.93
CA LEU A 102 -2.19 9.26 -10.40
C LEU A 102 -3.23 10.06 -11.20
N VAL A 103 -3.62 11.24 -10.69
CA VAL A 103 -4.59 12.11 -11.36
C VAL A 103 -4.04 12.61 -12.70
N ARG A 104 -2.78 12.94 -12.79
CA ARG A 104 -2.12 13.34 -14.06
C ARG A 104 -2.18 12.21 -15.10
N GLU A 105 -1.92 10.97 -14.69
CA GLU A 105 -1.86 9.82 -15.60
C GLU A 105 -3.25 9.31 -16.00
N MET A 106 -4.23 9.37 -15.11
CA MET A 106 -5.53 8.74 -15.32
C MET A 106 -6.72 9.71 -15.35
N GLY A 107 -6.55 10.94 -14.88
CA GLY A 107 -7.65 11.89 -14.70
C GLY A 107 -8.35 12.30 -15.99
N GLN A 108 -7.67 12.27 -17.14
CA GLN A 108 -8.29 12.55 -18.44
C GLN A 108 -9.34 11.48 -18.82
N ALA A 109 -9.00 10.20 -18.57
CA ALA A 109 -9.90 9.09 -18.87
C ALA A 109 -10.94 8.86 -17.76
N TYR A 110 -10.65 9.29 -16.55
CA TYR A 110 -11.46 9.09 -15.34
C TYR A 110 -11.65 10.42 -14.59
N PRO A 111 -12.57 11.30 -15.07
CA PRO A 111 -12.79 12.62 -14.47
C PRO A 111 -13.22 12.58 -12.99
N GLU A 112 -13.77 11.45 -12.53
CA GLU A 112 -14.10 11.21 -11.12
C GLU A 112 -12.87 11.29 -10.20
N LEU A 113 -11.69 10.88 -10.66
CA LEU A 113 -10.45 11.03 -9.91
C LEU A 113 -10.09 12.49 -9.70
N VAL A 114 -10.25 13.33 -10.74
CA VAL A 114 -10.00 14.77 -10.65
C VAL A 114 -10.96 15.42 -9.65
N ARG A 115 -12.25 15.11 -9.74
CA ARG A 115 -13.28 15.67 -8.83
C ARG A 115 -13.07 15.25 -7.38
N SER A 116 -12.62 14.03 -7.18
CA SER A 116 -12.44 13.43 -5.85
C SER A 116 -11.03 13.58 -5.29
N GLU A 117 -10.09 14.21 -6.02
CA GLU A 117 -8.69 14.34 -5.60
C GLU A 117 -8.53 14.86 -4.15
N PRO A 118 -9.21 15.95 -3.72
CA PRO A 118 -9.09 16.43 -2.35
C PRO A 118 -9.56 15.41 -1.30
N LEU A 119 -10.62 14.67 -1.60
CA LEU A 119 -11.15 13.62 -0.72
C LEU A 119 -10.18 12.43 -0.64
N ILE A 120 -9.60 12.03 -1.77
CA ILE A 120 -8.62 10.93 -1.84
C ILE A 120 -7.38 11.30 -1.02
N VAL A 121 -6.84 12.49 -1.22
CA VAL A 121 -5.67 13.02 -0.50
C VAL A 121 -5.92 13.00 1.00
N GLU A 122 -7.03 13.56 1.48
CA GLU A 122 -7.34 13.65 2.90
C GLU A 122 -7.58 12.26 3.52
N THR A 123 -8.26 11.37 2.80
CA THR A 123 -8.53 10.00 3.26
C THR A 123 -7.23 9.21 3.43
N LEU A 124 -6.35 9.24 2.42
CA LEU A 124 -5.06 8.56 2.46
C LEU A 124 -4.17 9.12 3.56
N ARG A 125 -4.06 10.45 3.65
CA ARG A 125 -3.25 11.13 4.65
C ARG A 125 -3.68 10.79 6.08
N THR A 126 -4.99 10.85 6.34
CA THR A 126 -5.55 10.59 7.67
C THR A 126 -5.40 9.13 8.07
N GLU A 127 -5.70 8.18 7.17
CA GLU A 127 -5.56 6.75 7.47
C GLU A 127 -4.09 6.37 7.66
N GLU A 128 -3.18 6.91 6.85
CA GLU A 128 -1.75 6.64 6.98
C GLU A 128 -1.17 7.18 8.28
N ALA A 129 -1.53 8.40 8.68
CA ALA A 129 -1.10 8.99 9.95
C ALA A 129 -1.55 8.14 11.15
N LYS A 130 -2.82 7.70 11.16
CA LYS A 130 -3.35 6.80 12.18
C LYS A 130 -2.64 5.45 12.19
N PHE A 131 -2.45 4.84 11.01
CA PHE A 131 -1.84 3.53 10.90
C PHE A 131 -0.37 3.54 11.32
N ARG A 132 0.39 4.58 11.02
CA ARG A 132 1.81 4.67 11.43
C ARG A 132 1.97 4.57 12.94
N THR A 133 1.07 5.17 13.72
CA THR A 133 1.11 5.07 15.18
C THR A 133 0.86 3.64 15.66
N THR A 134 -0.13 2.96 15.08
CA THR A 134 -0.45 1.58 15.46
C THR A 134 0.57 0.58 14.91
N LEU A 135 1.12 0.85 13.72
CA LEU A 135 2.15 0.04 13.09
C LEU A 135 3.44 0.02 13.92
N ALA A 136 3.91 1.18 14.39
CA ALA A 136 5.11 1.25 15.23
C ALA A 136 4.97 0.39 16.50
N ARG A 137 3.82 0.50 17.18
CA ARG A 137 3.51 -0.34 18.36
C ARG A 137 3.41 -1.82 18.03
N GLY A 138 2.74 -2.15 16.94
CA GLY A 138 2.59 -3.55 16.49
C GLY A 138 3.93 -4.20 16.16
N LEU A 139 4.82 -3.48 15.50
CA LEU A 139 6.17 -3.96 15.19
C LEU A 139 7.00 -4.19 16.46
N THR A 140 6.96 -3.27 17.43
CA THR A 140 7.65 -3.46 18.72
C THR A 140 7.16 -4.72 19.43
N ILE A 141 5.85 -4.94 19.49
CA ILE A 141 5.27 -6.17 20.09
C ILE A 141 5.75 -7.41 19.34
N LEU A 142 5.73 -7.36 18.01
CA LEU A 142 6.17 -8.49 17.18
C LEU A 142 7.66 -8.81 17.42
N GLU A 143 8.51 -7.79 17.45
CA GLU A 143 9.94 -7.94 17.75
C GLU A 143 10.19 -8.55 19.14
N ASP A 144 9.49 -8.07 20.17
CA ASP A 144 9.62 -8.59 21.52
C ASP A 144 9.17 -10.05 21.63
N GLU A 145 8.06 -10.41 21.02
CA GLU A 145 7.50 -11.76 21.02
C GLU A 145 8.31 -12.76 20.17
N THR A 146 9.03 -12.26 19.17
CA THR A 146 9.85 -13.10 18.28
C THR A 146 11.29 -13.21 18.72
N ARG A 147 11.78 -12.34 19.60
CA ARG A 147 13.18 -12.28 20.06
C ARG A 147 13.73 -13.60 20.60
N GLY A 148 12.86 -14.45 21.15
CA GLY A 148 13.23 -15.77 21.70
C GLY A 148 12.88 -16.95 20.79
N LEU A 149 12.27 -16.72 19.64
CA LEU A 149 11.82 -17.79 18.75
C LEU A 149 13.00 -18.30 17.90
N LYS A 150 13.09 -19.64 17.80
CA LYS A 150 14.04 -20.29 16.87
C LYS A 150 13.42 -20.43 15.48
N PRO A 151 14.23 -20.52 14.42
CA PRO A 151 13.71 -20.82 13.07
C PRO A 151 12.79 -22.05 13.09
N GLY A 152 11.59 -21.89 12.50
CA GLY A 152 10.56 -22.94 12.47
C GLY A 152 9.57 -22.93 13.65
N GLN A 153 9.77 -22.07 14.65
CA GLN A 153 8.77 -21.85 15.70
C GLN A 153 7.71 -20.87 15.23
N SER A 154 6.50 -21.01 15.76
CA SER A 154 5.34 -20.19 15.40
C SER A 154 5.09 -19.12 16.46
N LEU A 155 4.69 -17.91 16.01
CA LEU A 155 4.12 -16.89 16.88
C LEU A 155 2.83 -17.43 17.52
N SER A 156 2.55 -17.04 18.78
CA SER A 156 1.32 -17.47 19.46
C SER A 156 0.07 -16.90 18.76
N GLY A 157 -0.99 -17.70 18.69
CA GLY A 157 -2.27 -17.24 18.12
C GLY A 157 -2.87 -16.06 18.91
N GLU A 158 -2.64 -15.98 20.21
CA GLU A 158 -3.08 -14.88 21.07
C GLU A 158 -2.38 -13.56 20.67
N THR A 159 -1.06 -13.59 20.49
CA THR A 159 -0.30 -12.41 20.04
C THR A 159 -0.73 -12.00 18.64
N ALA A 160 -0.90 -12.95 17.72
CA ALA A 160 -1.38 -12.64 16.36
C ALA A 160 -2.80 -12.03 16.37
N PHE A 161 -3.69 -12.52 17.21
CA PHE A 161 -5.03 -11.96 17.39
C PHE A 161 -4.98 -10.57 18.00
N LYS A 162 -4.18 -10.34 19.02
CA LYS A 162 -4.01 -9.03 19.66
C LYS A 162 -3.46 -7.98 18.66
N LEU A 163 -2.49 -8.35 17.83
CA LEU A 163 -1.98 -7.50 16.75
C LEU A 163 -3.09 -7.14 15.77
N TYR A 164 -3.92 -8.09 15.39
CA TYR A 164 -5.04 -7.87 14.47
C TYR A 164 -6.14 -7.00 15.08
N ASP A 165 -6.65 -7.38 16.24
CA ASP A 165 -7.83 -6.78 16.85
C ASP A 165 -7.55 -5.41 17.47
N THR A 166 -6.48 -5.29 18.26
CA THR A 166 -6.17 -4.09 19.04
C THR A 166 -5.37 -3.06 18.23
N TYR A 167 -4.40 -3.54 17.43
CA TYR A 167 -3.49 -2.65 16.71
C TYR A 167 -3.86 -2.50 15.23
N GLY A 168 -4.87 -3.21 14.76
CA GLY A 168 -5.31 -3.17 13.37
C GLY A 168 -4.21 -3.60 12.40
N PHE A 169 -3.36 -4.55 12.84
CA PHE A 169 -2.27 -5.13 12.09
C PHE A 169 -2.80 -6.38 11.37
N PRO A 170 -3.14 -6.30 10.07
CA PRO A 170 -3.71 -7.43 9.36
C PRO A 170 -2.81 -8.67 9.42
N LEU A 171 -3.41 -9.85 9.41
CA LEU A 171 -2.66 -11.11 9.53
C LEU A 171 -1.59 -11.27 8.42
N ASP A 172 -1.90 -10.84 7.20
CA ASP A 172 -0.95 -10.84 6.09
C ASP A 172 0.27 -9.96 6.36
N LEU A 173 0.11 -8.80 7.03
CA LEU A 173 1.24 -7.96 7.44
C LEU A 173 2.07 -8.62 8.56
N THR A 174 1.42 -9.31 9.50
CA THR A 174 2.13 -10.09 10.52
C THR A 174 2.97 -11.19 9.87
N GLN A 175 2.39 -11.91 8.89
CA GLN A 175 3.09 -12.96 8.14
C GLN A 175 4.26 -12.41 7.32
N ASP A 176 4.08 -11.28 6.65
CA ASP A 176 5.13 -10.64 5.85
C ASP A 176 6.28 -10.13 6.74
N ALA A 177 5.97 -9.60 7.93
CA ALA A 177 6.98 -9.15 8.89
C ALA A 177 7.77 -10.32 9.52
N LEU A 178 7.17 -11.51 9.64
CA LEU A 178 7.84 -12.73 10.14
C LEU A 178 8.72 -13.42 9.09
N ARG A 179 8.57 -13.07 7.81
CA ARG A 179 9.38 -13.61 6.71
C ARG A 179 10.63 -12.78 6.40
N ALA A 180 10.65 -11.54 6.86
CA ALA A 180 11.75 -10.60 6.66
C ALA A 180 12.87 -10.81 7.69
#